data_b7d9653e9c83999491e021813c58663f
#
_entry.id   b7d9653e9c83999491e021813c58663f
#
_cell.length_a   1.000
_cell.length_b   1.000
_cell.length_c   1.000
_cell.angle_alpha   90.00
_cell.angle_beta   90.00
_cell.angle_gamma   90.00
#
_symmetry.space_group_name_H-M   'P 1'
#
loop_
_entity.id
_entity.type
_entity.pdbx_description
1 polymer ?
#
loop_
_entity_poly.entity_id
_entity_poly.type
_entity_poly.pdbx_seq_one_letter_code
_entity_poly.pdbx_strand_id
1 'polypeptide(L)'
;MPSEILNKARAYEAKHGAAISPAERPAYHMTPYVGWLNDPNGFSYYKGKYHQFYQYNPYDVRWAPMHWGHAVSSDLLHWEYLPCALAPDSPVDNGPGCFSGSATEMDDGKQLLMYTSVVAEKQPNGEMRDIQTQSIAIGDGLNYEKPACNPGSVADTRKVGLGQIRRSEERF
;
A
#
# COMPACT_ATOMS: atom_id res chain seq x y z
N MET A 1 8.71 -6.70 -11.87
CA MET A 1 9.85 -6.61 -10.90
C MET A 1 9.67 -5.32 -10.09
N PRO A 2 10.00 -5.31 -8.77
CA PRO A 2 9.91 -4.09 -7.96
C PRO A 2 10.75 -2.96 -8.57
N SER A 3 10.24 -1.73 -8.48
CA SER A 3 10.95 -0.53 -8.95
C SER A 3 12.21 -0.24 -8.11
N GLU A 4 13.08 0.63 -8.60
CA GLU A 4 14.25 1.09 -7.85
C GLU A 4 13.83 1.80 -6.55
N ILE A 5 12.76 2.62 -6.59
CA ILE A 5 12.22 3.35 -5.43
C ILE A 5 11.70 2.36 -4.37
N LEU A 6 10.92 1.35 -4.79
CA LEU A 6 10.41 0.32 -3.88
C LEU A 6 11.55 -0.51 -3.28
N ASN A 7 12.55 -0.90 -4.10
CA ASN A 7 13.72 -1.62 -3.62
C ASN A 7 14.54 -0.80 -2.61
N LYS A 8 14.67 0.51 -2.82
CA LYS A 8 15.34 1.42 -1.87
C LYS A 8 14.60 1.47 -0.54
N ALA A 9 13.25 1.56 -0.56
CA ALA A 9 12.44 1.54 0.65
C ALA A 9 12.63 0.22 1.41
N ARG A 10 12.53 -0.92 0.72
CA ARG A 10 12.73 -2.26 1.29
C ARG A 10 14.14 -2.46 1.88
N ALA A 11 15.16 -1.98 1.21
CA ALA A 11 16.53 -2.05 1.72
C ALA A 11 16.72 -1.18 2.98
N TYR A 12 16.12 0.01 2.99
CA TYR A 12 16.18 0.91 4.14
C TYR A 12 15.47 0.30 5.35
N GLU A 13 14.24 -0.17 5.20
CA GLU A 13 13.48 -0.78 6.30
C GLU A 13 14.14 -2.05 6.82
N ALA A 14 14.68 -2.90 5.96
CA ALA A 14 15.40 -4.11 6.38
C ALA A 14 16.62 -3.77 7.24
N LYS A 15 17.38 -2.72 6.87
CA LYS A 15 18.55 -2.28 7.62
C LYS A 15 18.20 -1.64 8.96
N HIS A 16 17.25 -0.69 8.94
CA HIS A 16 16.99 0.16 10.11
C HIS A 16 15.91 -0.44 11.02
N GLY A 17 14.92 -1.15 10.49
CA GLY A 17 13.91 -1.85 11.27
C GLY A 17 14.50 -3.02 12.07
N ALA A 18 15.47 -3.75 11.50
CA ALA A 18 16.18 -4.81 12.20
C ALA A 18 17.06 -4.30 13.37
N ALA A 19 17.41 -3.01 13.36
CA ALA A 19 18.18 -2.40 14.46
C ALA A 19 17.31 -2.04 15.68
N ILE A 20 15.98 -2.01 15.54
CA ILE A 20 15.05 -1.74 16.64
C ILE A 20 14.88 -3.02 17.46
N SER A 21 15.24 -2.95 18.74
CA SER A 21 15.12 -4.10 19.65
C SER A 21 13.64 -4.56 19.75
N PRO A 22 13.38 -5.86 19.77
CA PRO A 22 12.03 -6.37 20.07
C PRO A 22 11.43 -5.84 21.39
N ALA A 23 12.28 -5.56 22.38
CA ALA A 23 11.85 -5.00 23.66
C ALA A 23 11.36 -3.54 23.57
N GLU A 24 11.67 -2.82 22.48
CA GLU A 24 11.19 -1.46 22.22
C GLU A 24 9.83 -1.46 21.48
N ARG A 25 9.33 -2.65 21.08
CA ARG A 25 8.05 -2.80 20.42
C ARG A 25 6.97 -3.22 21.41
N PRO A 26 5.73 -2.71 21.28
CA PRO A 26 4.59 -3.21 22.06
C PRO A 26 4.38 -4.70 21.85
N ALA A 27 3.93 -5.41 22.89
CA ALA A 27 3.76 -6.86 22.83
C ALA A 27 2.64 -7.31 21.86
N TYR A 28 1.63 -6.45 21.61
CA TYR A 28 0.43 -6.79 20.82
C TYR A 28 -0.13 -5.63 19.98
N HIS A 29 0.48 -4.46 20.00
CA HIS A 29 0.10 -3.37 19.12
C HIS A 29 1.01 -3.33 17.89
N MET A 30 0.42 -3.23 16.70
CA MET A 30 1.18 -2.99 15.49
C MET A 30 1.76 -1.56 15.51
N THR A 31 3.06 -1.46 15.23
CA THR A 31 3.79 -0.20 15.01
C THR A 31 4.36 -0.21 13.60
N PRO A 32 4.88 0.89 13.06
CA PRO A 32 5.65 0.80 11.82
C PRO A 32 6.89 -0.07 12.03
N TYR A 33 7.33 -0.79 11.01
CA TYR A 33 8.60 -1.53 11.11
C TYR A 33 9.77 -0.57 11.38
N VAL A 34 9.76 0.61 10.76
CA VAL A 34 10.64 1.75 11.02
C VAL A 34 9.93 3.03 10.57
N GLY A 35 10.27 4.19 11.08
CA GLY A 35 9.79 5.47 10.59
C GLY A 35 8.35 5.83 11.01
N TRP A 36 7.53 6.25 10.06
CA TRP A 36 6.18 6.81 10.27
C TRP A 36 5.08 5.86 9.84
N LEU A 37 4.01 5.79 10.64
CA LEU A 37 2.75 5.10 10.32
C LEU A 37 1.57 6.02 10.69
N ASN A 38 0.54 6.07 9.82
CA ASN A 38 -0.76 6.68 10.16
C ASN A 38 -1.92 5.74 9.77
N ASP A 39 -2.68 6.00 8.70
CA ASP A 39 -3.91 5.27 8.40
C ASP A 39 -3.68 3.77 8.16
N PRO A 40 -4.48 2.88 8.78
CA PRO A 40 -4.56 1.49 8.37
C PRO A 40 -5.21 1.39 6.98
N ASN A 41 -4.69 0.50 6.15
CA ASN A 41 -5.14 0.28 4.78
C ASN A 41 -5.33 -1.19 4.48
N GLY A 42 -6.16 -1.51 3.51
CA GLY A 42 -6.23 -2.81 2.87
C GLY A 42 -6.33 -4.00 3.82
N PHE A 43 -7.03 -3.83 4.97
CA PHE A 43 -7.25 -4.95 5.88
C PHE A 43 -8.01 -6.06 5.16
N SER A 44 -7.44 -7.26 5.12
CA SER A 44 -8.02 -8.39 4.39
C SER A 44 -7.52 -9.72 4.94
N TYR A 45 -8.31 -10.78 4.75
CA TYR A 45 -7.86 -12.14 4.98
C TYR A 45 -7.47 -12.75 3.64
N TYR A 46 -6.22 -13.21 3.51
CA TYR A 46 -5.69 -13.71 2.26
C TYR A 46 -4.66 -14.81 2.53
N LYS A 47 -4.76 -15.93 1.82
CA LYS A 47 -3.88 -17.10 1.96
C LYS A 47 -3.64 -17.54 3.40
N GLY A 48 -4.71 -17.56 4.22
CA GLY A 48 -4.65 -18.07 5.58
C GLY A 48 -4.09 -17.10 6.62
N LYS A 49 -3.80 -15.85 6.27
CA LYS A 49 -3.35 -14.80 7.19
C LYS A 49 -4.20 -13.54 7.06
N TYR A 50 -4.30 -12.78 8.12
CA TYR A 50 -4.78 -11.40 8.09
C TYR A 50 -3.66 -10.50 7.59
N HIS A 51 -3.92 -9.71 6.57
CA HIS A 51 -3.03 -8.72 6.01
C HIS A 51 -3.47 -7.33 6.46
N GLN A 52 -2.54 -6.54 6.96
CA GLN A 52 -2.73 -5.14 7.29
C GLN A 52 -1.67 -4.33 6.55
N PHE A 53 -2.13 -3.47 5.68
CA PHE A 53 -1.29 -2.42 5.10
C PHE A 53 -1.50 -1.12 5.88
N TYR A 54 -0.60 -0.17 5.70
CA TYR A 54 -0.69 1.12 6.38
C TYR A 54 0.06 2.21 5.61
N GLN A 55 -0.37 3.45 5.77
CA GLN A 55 0.35 4.62 5.27
C GLN A 55 1.72 4.66 5.93
N TYR A 56 2.76 4.82 5.14
CA TYR A 56 4.11 4.54 5.58
C TYR A 56 5.14 5.50 4.99
N ASN A 57 5.96 6.10 5.86
CA ASN A 57 7.23 6.71 5.47
C ASN A 57 8.36 5.94 6.15
N PRO A 58 9.15 5.12 5.43
CA PRO A 58 10.24 4.37 6.04
C PRO A 58 11.42 5.22 6.49
N TYR A 59 11.58 6.43 5.97
CA TYR A 59 12.82 7.19 6.06
C TYR A 59 12.88 8.17 7.22
N ASP A 60 11.74 8.58 7.77
CA ASP A 60 11.66 9.58 8.86
C ASP A 60 10.42 9.29 9.73
N VAL A 61 10.40 9.88 10.92
CA VAL A 61 9.27 9.86 11.87
C VAL A 61 8.25 10.97 11.59
N ARG A 62 8.21 11.47 10.36
CA ARG A 62 7.33 12.54 9.88
C ARG A 62 6.59 12.12 8.62
N TRP A 63 5.47 12.77 8.40
CA TRP A 63 4.75 12.63 7.14
C TRP A 63 5.66 13.06 5.96
N ALA A 64 5.68 12.23 4.91
CA ALA A 64 6.40 12.48 3.66
C ALA A 64 5.68 11.70 2.54
N PRO A 65 6.17 11.68 1.29
CA PRO A 65 5.55 10.89 0.23
C PRO A 65 5.28 9.46 0.66
N MET A 66 3.97 9.10 0.65
CA MET A 66 3.46 7.89 1.28
C MET A 66 3.75 6.64 0.47
N HIS A 67 4.26 5.67 1.17
CA HIS A 67 4.34 4.26 0.78
C HIS A 67 3.19 3.48 1.45
N TRP A 68 3.05 2.21 1.13
CA TRP A 68 2.29 1.26 1.93
C TRP A 68 3.25 0.29 2.61
N GLY A 69 3.31 0.37 3.93
CA GLY A 69 3.90 -0.67 4.77
C GLY A 69 2.98 -1.89 4.83
N HIS A 70 3.50 -3.04 5.26
CA HIS A 70 2.78 -4.30 5.25
C HIS A 70 3.13 -5.16 6.45
N ALA A 71 2.11 -5.73 7.08
CA ALA A 71 2.24 -6.72 8.13
C ALA A 71 1.18 -7.80 7.99
N VAL A 72 1.46 -9.01 8.51
CA VAL A 72 0.53 -10.12 8.52
C VAL A 72 0.40 -10.72 9.91
N SER A 73 -0.76 -11.32 10.18
CA SER A 73 -1.04 -12.00 11.46
C SER A 73 -1.89 -13.24 11.25
N SER A 74 -1.72 -14.22 12.10
CA SER A 74 -2.59 -15.40 12.18
C SER A 74 -3.69 -15.26 13.25
N ASP A 75 -3.53 -14.31 14.18
CA ASP A 75 -4.38 -14.20 15.39
C ASP A 75 -4.83 -12.76 15.70
N LEU A 76 -4.45 -11.76 14.87
CA LEU A 76 -4.72 -10.34 15.03
C LEU A 76 -4.00 -9.68 16.23
N LEU A 77 -3.20 -10.42 16.97
CA LEU A 77 -2.46 -9.93 18.14
C LEU A 77 -0.97 -9.84 17.84
N HIS A 78 -0.42 -10.89 17.21
CA HIS A 78 0.99 -10.97 16.87
C HIS A 78 1.19 -10.71 15.37
N TRP A 79 1.98 -9.69 15.06
CA TRP A 79 2.20 -9.21 13.69
C TRP A 79 3.62 -9.48 13.21
N GLU A 80 3.72 -10.07 12.04
CA GLU A 80 4.95 -10.28 11.29
C GLU A 80 5.05 -9.21 10.20
N TYR A 81 6.16 -8.46 10.18
CA TYR A 81 6.37 -7.44 9.16
C TYR A 81 6.82 -8.05 7.85
N LEU A 82 6.18 -7.64 6.78
CA LEU A 82 6.57 -7.95 5.42
C LEU A 82 7.21 -6.73 4.75
N PRO A 83 7.97 -6.91 3.67
CA PRO A 83 8.54 -5.79 2.93
C PRO A 83 7.48 -4.81 2.44
N CYS A 84 7.84 -3.53 2.39
CA CYS A 84 7.03 -2.45 1.84
C CYS A 84 6.31 -2.88 0.55
N ALA A 85 4.98 -2.71 0.51
CA ALA A 85 4.14 -3.22 -0.58
C ALA A 85 4.10 -2.25 -1.77
N LEU A 86 3.90 -0.94 -1.52
CA LEU A 86 3.82 0.11 -2.54
C LEU A 86 4.76 1.26 -2.22
N ALA A 87 5.32 1.86 -3.25
CA ALA A 87 6.11 3.09 -3.19
C ALA A 87 5.56 4.13 -4.19
N PRO A 88 5.86 5.43 -4.02
CA PRO A 88 5.47 6.48 -4.98
C PRO A 88 6.38 6.43 -6.23
N ASP A 89 6.18 5.43 -7.08
CA ASP A 89 7.11 5.01 -8.14
C ASP A 89 6.48 4.97 -9.53
N SER A 90 5.26 5.49 -9.68
CA SER A 90 4.57 5.56 -10.95
C SER A 90 4.20 7.01 -11.31
N PRO A 91 3.96 7.35 -12.60
CA PRO A 91 3.59 8.70 -13.00
C PRO A 91 2.34 9.26 -12.32
N VAL A 92 1.48 8.40 -11.76
CA VAL A 92 0.23 8.79 -11.12
C VAL A 92 0.33 8.95 -9.61
N ASP A 93 1.46 8.59 -9.00
CA ASP A 93 1.69 8.66 -7.55
C ASP A 93 3.07 9.18 -7.14
N ASN A 94 3.86 9.69 -8.06
CA ASN A 94 5.23 10.18 -7.82
C ASN A 94 5.31 11.55 -7.11
N GLY A 95 4.21 12.01 -6.53
CA GLY A 95 4.11 13.23 -5.71
C GLY A 95 3.92 12.87 -4.23
N PRO A 96 2.77 13.28 -3.62
CA PRO A 96 2.42 12.90 -2.24
C PRO A 96 2.33 11.38 -2.01
N GLY A 97 2.12 10.59 -3.06
CA GLY A 97 2.34 9.15 -3.04
C GLY A 97 1.09 8.28 -3.11
N CYS A 98 1.20 7.11 -2.47
CA CYS A 98 0.13 6.11 -2.39
C CYS A 98 -0.69 6.34 -1.12
N PHE A 99 -1.88 6.99 -1.26
CA PHE A 99 -2.77 7.26 -0.14
C PHE A 99 -3.68 6.07 0.16
N SER A 100 -4.56 6.25 1.14
CA SER A 100 -5.38 5.18 1.71
C SER A 100 -6.25 4.46 0.70
N GLY A 101 -6.57 3.21 1.03
CA GLY A 101 -7.36 2.35 0.19
C GLY A 101 -7.65 0.98 0.82
N SER A 102 -8.07 0.04 0.00
CA SER A 102 -8.55 -1.28 0.42
C SER A 102 -7.82 -2.43 -0.28
N ALA A 103 -8.03 -3.64 0.21
CA ALA A 103 -7.53 -4.86 -0.42
C ALA A 103 -8.62 -5.93 -0.49
N THR A 104 -8.55 -6.77 -1.51
CA THR A 104 -9.43 -7.93 -1.67
C THR A 104 -8.73 -9.06 -2.42
N GLU A 105 -9.19 -10.28 -2.21
CA GLU A 105 -8.80 -11.41 -3.05
C GLU A 105 -9.60 -11.39 -4.35
N MET A 106 -8.93 -11.74 -5.44
CA MET A 106 -9.53 -11.88 -6.78
C MET A 106 -9.87 -13.33 -7.06
N ASP A 107 -10.74 -13.58 -8.04
CA ASP A 107 -11.17 -14.93 -8.44
C ASP A 107 -10.00 -15.82 -8.92
N ASP A 108 -8.90 -15.23 -9.40
CA ASP A 108 -7.68 -15.93 -9.81
C ASP A 108 -6.71 -16.22 -8.64
N GLY A 109 -7.12 -15.91 -7.41
CA GLY A 109 -6.32 -16.13 -6.19
C GLY A 109 -5.20 -15.11 -5.97
N LYS A 110 -5.15 -14.02 -6.75
CA LYS A 110 -4.28 -12.88 -6.47
C LYS A 110 -4.92 -11.91 -5.50
N GLN A 111 -4.12 -11.06 -4.91
CA GLN A 111 -4.60 -9.96 -4.07
C GLN A 111 -4.58 -8.66 -4.86
N LEU A 112 -5.71 -7.97 -4.87
CA LEU A 112 -5.88 -6.64 -5.42
C LEU A 112 -5.76 -5.62 -4.30
N LEU A 113 -4.89 -4.64 -4.47
CA LEU A 113 -4.86 -3.41 -3.68
C LEU A 113 -5.49 -2.30 -4.53
N MET A 114 -6.46 -1.59 -3.98
CA MET A 114 -7.02 -0.38 -4.57
C MET A 114 -6.64 0.79 -3.67
N TYR A 115 -5.93 1.77 -4.21
CA TYR A 115 -5.37 2.89 -3.46
C TYR A 115 -5.62 4.22 -4.16
N THR A 116 -5.56 5.31 -3.40
CA THR A 116 -5.60 6.65 -3.96
C THR A 116 -4.19 7.07 -4.37
N SER A 117 -3.96 7.22 -5.65
CA SER A 117 -2.70 7.73 -6.19
C SER A 117 -2.74 9.26 -6.25
N VAL A 118 -1.65 9.92 -5.83
CA VAL A 118 -1.59 11.38 -5.69
C VAL A 118 -0.35 11.95 -6.36
N VAL A 119 -0.59 12.87 -7.28
CA VAL A 119 0.45 13.71 -7.88
C VAL A 119 0.21 15.18 -7.56
N ALA A 120 1.27 15.97 -7.49
CA ALA A 120 1.17 17.40 -7.33
C ALA A 120 1.31 18.09 -8.70
N GLU A 121 0.27 18.80 -9.12
CA GLU A 121 0.23 19.51 -10.39
C GLU A 121 0.28 21.02 -10.17
N LYS A 122 1.10 21.71 -10.98
CA LYS A 122 1.15 23.17 -10.99
C LYS A 122 -0.03 23.71 -11.79
N GLN A 123 -0.86 24.50 -11.13
CA GLN A 123 -2.01 25.16 -11.73
C GLN A 123 -1.59 26.40 -12.53
N PRO A 124 -2.44 26.92 -13.44
CA PRO A 124 -2.15 28.14 -14.22
C PRO A 124 -1.87 29.39 -13.38
N ASN A 125 -2.41 29.44 -12.14
CA ASN A 125 -2.14 30.52 -11.18
C ASN A 125 -0.81 30.36 -10.43
N GLY A 126 -0.03 29.29 -10.72
CA GLY A 126 1.25 28.99 -10.11
C GLY A 126 1.20 28.18 -8.82
N GLU A 127 0.02 27.91 -8.26
CA GLU A 127 -0.16 27.10 -7.06
C GLU A 127 0.00 25.60 -7.37
N MET A 128 0.51 24.85 -6.40
CA MET A 128 0.52 23.39 -6.45
C MET A 128 -0.81 22.83 -5.94
N ARG A 129 -1.38 21.90 -6.66
CA ARG A 129 -2.61 21.18 -6.27
C ARG A 129 -2.39 19.68 -6.34
N ASP A 130 -2.82 18.99 -5.30
CA ASP A 130 -2.85 17.54 -5.26
C ASP A 130 -4.02 17.01 -6.12
N ILE A 131 -3.67 16.23 -7.13
CA ILE A 131 -4.64 15.51 -7.97
C ILE A 131 -4.69 14.08 -7.45
N GLN A 132 -5.86 13.68 -6.99
CA GLN A 132 -6.13 12.36 -6.44
C GLN A 132 -6.94 11.52 -7.42
N THR A 133 -6.46 10.32 -7.70
CA THR A 133 -7.13 9.36 -8.58
C THR A 133 -7.11 7.96 -7.96
N GLN A 134 -8.02 7.09 -8.40
CA GLN A 134 -8.02 5.69 -7.96
C GLN A 134 -7.11 4.86 -8.83
N SER A 135 -6.23 4.11 -8.19
CA SER A 135 -5.29 3.20 -8.83
C SER A 135 -5.32 1.82 -8.18
N ILE A 136 -4.80 0.84 -8.89
CA ILE A 136 -4.73 -0.53 -8.42
C ILE A 136 -3.31 -1.06 -8.47
N ALA A 137 -3.04 -2.05 -7.61
CA ALA A 137 -1.87 -2.91 -7.72
C ALA A 137 -2.30 -4.36 -7.48
N ILE A 138 -1.72 -5.30 -8.22
CA ILE A 138 -2.11 -6.71 -8.18
C ILE A 138 -0.89 -7.53 -7.81
N GLY A 139 -1.05 -8.46 -6.87
CA GLY A 139 0.07 -9.24 -6.39
C GLY A 139 -0.29 -10.57 -5.74
N ASP A 140 0.72 -11.18 -5.13
CA ASP A 140 0.67 -12.51 -4.55
C ASP A 140 0.60 -12.52 -3.01
N GLY A 141 0.46 -11.35 -2.40
CA GLY A 141 0.51 -11.14 -0.95
C GLY A 141 1.88 -10.65 -0.46
N LEU A 142 2.86 -10.55 -1.34
CA LEU A 142 4.20 -10.04 -1.02
C LEU A 142 4.68 -8.99 -2.02
N ASN A 143 4.54 -9.28 -3.32
CA ASN A 143 4.94 -8.38 -4.40
C ASN A 143 3.71 -7.95 -5.19
N TYR A 144 3.65 -6.67 -5.52
CA TYR A 144 2.53 -6.05 -6.23
C TYR A 144 3.04 -5.29 -7.45
N GLU A 145 2.32 -5.41 -8.54
CA GLU A 145 2.59 -4.70 -9.80
C GLU A 145 1.46 -3.70 -10.07
N LYS A 146 1.82 -2.48 -10.38
CA LYS A 146 0.92 -1.41 -10.80
C LYS A 146 0.71 -1.53 -12.31
N PRO A 147 -0.49 -1.84 -12.80
CA PRO A 147 -0.73 -1.95 -14.23
C PRO A 147 -0.61 -0.59 -14.94
N ALA A 148 -0.19 -0.60 -16.20
CA ALA A 148 0.00 0.60 -17.01
C ALA A 148 -1.30 1.37 -17.29
N CYS A 149 -2.47 0.76 -17.05
CA CYS A 149 -3.77 1.42 -17.19
C CYS A 149 -4.14 2.33 -16.00
N ASN A 150 -3.30 2.42 -14.96
CA ASN A 150 -3.51 3.37 -13.87
C ASN A 150 -3.35 4.84 -14.37
N PRO A 151 -4.15 5.80 -13.86
CA PRO A 151 -5.28 5.60 -12.98
C PRO A 151 -6.46 5.02 -13.75
N GLY A 152 -7.19 4.09 -13.15
CA GLY A 152 -8.33 3.45 -13.77
C GLY A 152 -9.65 3.82 -13.09
N SER A 153 -10.70 4.02 -13.88
CA SER A 153 -12.06 3.90 -13.34
C SER A 153 -12.39 2.41 -13.13
N VAL A 154 -13.34 2.10 -12.26
CA VAL A 154 -13.85 0.72 -12.08
C VAL A 154 -14.29 0.10 -13.43
N ALA A 155 -14.66 0.92 -14.44
CA ALA A 155 -14.95 0.49 -15.80
C ALA A 155 -13.72 -0.01 -16.56
N ASP A 156 -12.53 0.51 -16.27
CA ASP A 156 -11.28 0.11 -16.92
C ASP A 156 -10.70 -1.18 -16.31
N THR A 157 -11.10 -1.55 -15.11
CA THR A 157 -10.68 -2.82 -14.48
C THR A 157 -11.19 -4.03 -15.28
N ARG A 158 -12.25 -3.89 -16.06
CA ARG A 158 -12.72 -4.92 -17.02
C ARG A 158 -11.68 -5.22 -18.10
N LYS A 159 -10.89 -4.24 -18.52
CA LYS A 159 -9.83 -4.40 -19.54
C LYS A 159 -8.62 -5.16 -19.03
N VAL A 160 -8.44 -5.25 -17.71
CA VAL A 160 -7.32 -5.97 -17.06
C VAL A 160 -7.72 -7.41 -16.72
N GLY A 161 -8.87 -7.88 -17.19
CA GLY A 161 -9.36 -9.24 -16.90
C GLY A 161 -9.81 -9.43 -15.46
N LEU A 162 -10.04 -8.34 -14.73
CA LEU A 162 -10.66 -8.37 -13.41
C LEU A 162 -12.12 -8.75 -13.60
N GLY A 163 -12.44 -10.01 -13.38
CA GLY A 163 -13.82 -10.49 -13.25
C GLY A 163 -14.59 -9.61 -12.26
N GLN A 164 -15.89 -9.62 -12.32
CA GLN A 164 -16.76 -8.72 -11.56
C GLN A 164 -16.26 -8.53 -10.12
N ILE A 165 -15.74 -7.33 -9.80
CA ILE A 165 -15.61 -6.90 -8.43
C ILE A 165 -17.04 -6.80 -7.91
N ARG A 166 -17.49 -7.81 -7.17
CA ARG A 166 -18.79 -7.74 -6.50
C ARG A 166 -18.70 -6.59 -5.49
N ARG A 167 -19.56 -5.58 -5.68
CA ARG A 167 -19.75 -4.56 -4.66
C ARG A 167 -20.12 -5.26 -3.36
N SER A 168 -19.34 -5.05 -2.32
CA SER A 168 -19.63 -5.54 -0.96
C SER A 168 -20.81 -4.79 -0.30
N GLU A 169 -21.53 -3.98 -1.07
CA GLU A 169 -22.63 -3.13 -0.58
C GLU A 169 -23.99 -3.81 -0.50
N GLU A 170 -24.12 -5.08 -0.89
CA GLU A 170 -25.42 -5.77 -0.91
C GLU A 170 -25.62 -6.83 0.19
N ARG A 171 -24.99 -6.69 1.35
CA ARG A 171 -25.34 -7.53 2.53
C ARG A 171 -25.22 -6.75 3.83
N PHE A 172 -26.20 -5.93 4.09
CA PHE A 172 -26.70 -5.63 5.43
C PHE A 172 -28.22 -5.65 5.41
#